data_0c54cc93d5a14bb7dbe00d9edddfd16c
#
_entry.id   0c54cc93d5a14bb7dbe00d9edddfd16c
#
_cell.length_a   1.000
_cell.length_b   1.000
_cell.length_c   1.000
_cell.angle_alpha   90.00
_cell.angle_beta   90.00
_cell.angle_gamma   90.00
#
_symmetry.space_group_name_H-M   'P 1'
#
loop_
_entity.id
_entity.type
_entity.pdbx_description
1 polymer ?
#
loop_
_entity_poly.entity_id
_entity_poly.type
_entity_poly.pdbx_seq_one_letter_code
_entity_poly.pdbx_strand_id
1 'polypeptide(L)'
;MVATVLLVGCGKPEQKADPATQSPASPNLQQRELTKVTLALNWFPEAEHGGYYHAKIKGLYAKHGIDLEIIKGGPGTPVEIEVGTGRKDFGIVNADKILSTRAEGVPIVGLLAPFQVSPRCIIVRESSPVKTFDDLKNMTLIANPAKPFVKFLQHTYGLEGITIIPYKGGLATFLSSDNVAMQGYINSEPLILADRGERVRTLSLATAGFNPYTSVLVTSEKMIAENSELVKGMVRASQTGWLAYLLFSAPANSEIQRQNSEIDTYVLEEGAKQLGPLMLTGDAKLTAFGTMTEARWAELQSQLVDCGAIKDSGKPVSEAFTTEFLR
;
A
#
# COMPACT_ATOMS: atom_id res chain seq x y z
N MET A 1 -85.43 -30.78 50.18
CA MET A 1 -85.01 -31.65 49.08
C MET A 1 -83.61 -31.32 48.69
N VAL A 2 -82.70 -32.17 49.10
CA VAL A 2 -81.25 -31.94 48.84
C VAL A 2 -80.89 -32.87 47.70
N ALA A 3 -80.35 -32.29 46.57
CA ALA A 3 -79.88 -33.04 45.44
C ALA A 3 -78.35 -33.16 45.52
N THR A 4 -77.92 -34.42 45.69
CA THR A 4 -76.51 -34.80 45.69
C THR A 4 -75.99 -34.96 44.24
N VAL A 5 -74.98 -34.21 43.82
CA VAL A 5 -74.37 -34.42 42.55
C VAL A 5 -73.06 -35.19 42.77
N LEU A 6 -72.96 -36.36 42.12
CA LEU A 6 -71.75 -37.20 42.05
C LEU A 6 -70.85 -36.72 40.98
N LEU A 7 -69.60 -36.35 41.34
CA LEU A 7 -68.50 -36.04 40.41
C LEU A 7 -67.76 -37.33 40.07
N VAL A 8 -67.83 -37.73 38.79
CA VAL A 8 -67.00 -38.80 38.21
C VAL A 8 -65.67 -38.20 37.76
N GLY A 9 -64.61 -38.69 38.38
CA GLY A 9 -63.24 -38.33 37.98
C GLY A 9 -62.79 -39.08 36.75
N CYS A 10 -62.48 -38.35 35.66
CA CYS A 10 -61.77 -38.90 34.49
C CYS A 10 -60.27 -38.84 34.75
N GLY A 11 -59.65 -40.02 34.91
CA GLY A 11 -58.16 -40.12 34.91
C GLY A 11 -57.58 -39.87 33.51
N LYS A 12 -56.59 -38.98 33.42
CA LYS A 12 -55.78 -38.82 32.23
C LYS A 12 -54.70 -39.91 32.15
N PRO A 13 -54.41 -40.48 30.98
CA PRO A 13 -53.32 -41.42 30.85
C PRO A 13 -51.98 -40.68 30.92
N GLU A 14 -51.02 -41.21 31.68
CA GLU A 14 -49.63 -40.81 31.72
C GLU A 14 -48.96 -41.02 30.36
N GLN A 15 -48.56 -39.96 29.68
CA GLN A 15 -47.66 -39.98 28.51
C GLN A 15 -46.27 -40.29 29.03
N LYS A 16 -45.72 -41.46 28.67
CA LYS A 16 -44.29 -41.74 28.80
C LYS A 16 -43.50 -40.74 27.94
N ALA A 17 -42.59 -39.98 28.56
CA ALA A 17 -41.64 -39.10 27.87
C ALA A 17 -40.67 -39.97 27.06
N ASP A 18 -40.61 -39.72 25.75
CA ASP A 18 -39.59 -40.25 24.86
C ASP A 18 -38.23 -39.68 25.26
N PRO A 19 -37.11 -40.45 25.15
CA PRO A 19 -35.78 -39.93 25.44
C PRO A 19 -35.43 -38.86 24.42
N ALA A 20 -35.16 -37.64 24.92
CA ALA A 20 -34.75 -36.50 24.14
C ALA A 20 -33.56 -36.87 23.22
N THR A 21 -33.81 -36.82 21.91
CA THR A 21 -32.78 -36.88 20.87
C THR A 21 -31.87 -35.69 21.09
N GLN A 22 -30.67 -35.92 21.63
CA GLN A 22 -29.64 -34.91 21.73
C GLN A 22 -29.24 -34.49 20.29
N SER A 23 -29.64 -33.29 19.89
CA SER A 23 -29.09 -32.66 18.70
C SER A 23 -27.56 -32.67 18.80
N PRO A 24 -26.84 -33.03 17.71
CA PRO A 24 -25.39 -32.95 17.72
C PRO A 24 -24.99 -31.51 18.01
N ALA A 25 -24.18 -31.32 19.04
CA ALA A 25 -23.62 -30.05 19.40
C ALA A 25 -22.93 -29.47 18.15
N SER A 26 -23.33 -28.28 17.74
CA SER A 26 -22.64 -27.51 16.68
C SER A 26 -21.14 -27.53 16.97
N PRO A 27 -20.28 -27.77 15.96
CA PRO A 27 -18.87 -27.78 16.19
C PRO A 27 -18.47 -26.43 16.80
N ASN A 28 -17.89 -26.51 17.99
CA ASN A 28 -17.34 -25.39 18.72
C ASN A 28 -16.33 -24.74 17.78
N LEU A 29 -16.67 -23.58 17.19
CA LEU A 29 -15.74 -22.71 16.49
C LEU A 29 -14.77 -22.21 17.56
N GLN A 30 -13.74 -23.04 17.85
CA GLN A 30 -12.61 -22.59 18.64
C GLN A 30 -12.16 -21.26 18.04
N GLN A 31 -12.29 -20.18 18.78
CA GLN A 31 -11.71 -18.89 18.43
C GLN A 31 -10.21 -19.15 18.19
N ARG A 32 -9.87 -19.23 16.90
CA ARG A 32 -8.47 -19.38 16.48
C ARG A 32 -7.74 -18.16 17.00
N GLU A 33 -6.79 -18.35 17.89
CA GLU A 33 -5.95 -17.26 18.38
C GLU A 33 -5.26 -16.61 17.18
N LEU A 34 -5.46 -15.29 17.00
CA LEU A 34 -4.89 -14.56 15.89
C LEU A 34 -3.44 -14.22 16.19
N THR A 35 -2.57 -14.40 15.20
CA THR A 35 -1.19 -13.98 15.29
C THR A 35 -1.09 -12.47 15.09
N LYS A 36 -0.51 -11.75 16.04
CA LYS A 36 -0.24 -10.31 15.89
C LYS A 36 0.83 -10.08 14.84
N VAL A 37 0.54 -9.22 13.88
CA VAL A 37 1.38 -8.90 12.73
C VAL A 37 1.41 -7.40 12.51
N THR A 38 2.58 -6.85 12.23
CA THR A 38 2.78 -5.43 11.95
C THR A 38 2.97 -5.16 10.46
N LEU A 39 2.35 -4.09 9.95
CA LEU A 39 2.58 -3.51 8.62
C LEU A 39 3.02 -2.05 8.77
N ALA A 40 4.28 -1.75 8.49
CA ALA A 40 4.82 -0.41 8.49
C ALA A 40 4.55 0.30 7.16
N LEU A 41 3.92 1.47 7.19
CA LEU A 41 3.73 2.31 6.02
C LEU A 41 4.97 3.18 5.76
N ASN A 42 5.25 3.46 4.50
CA ASN A 42 6.35 4.33 4.05
C ASN A 42 6.01 5.83 4.14
N TRP A 43 4.75 6.16 4.35
CA TRP A 43 4.23 7.52 4.39
C TRP A 43 3.06 7.65 5.36
N PHE A 44 2.53 8.87 5.51
CA PHE A 44 1.27 9.08 6.20
C PHE A 44 0.14 8.26 5.54
N PRO A 45 -0.87 7.81 6.31
CA PRO A 45 -2.01 7.10 5.73
C PRO A 45 -2.72 7.95 4.68
N GLU A 46 -2.79 7.42 3.44
CA GLU A 46 -3.42 8.05 2.28
C GLU A 46 -4.10 6.98 1.40
N ALA A 47 -4.74 7.39 0.30
CA ALA A 47 -5.41 6.49 -0.64
C ALA A 47 -4.47 5.41 -1.21
N GLU A 48 -3.16 5.69 -1.30
CA GLU A 48 -2.13 4.72 -1.72
C GLU A 48 -1.96 3.52 -0.77
N HIS A 49 -2.58 3.56 0.41
CA HIS A 49 -2.59 2.47 1.39
C HIS A 49 -3.98 1.84 1.55
N GLY A 50 -4.96 2.32 0.78
CA GLY A 50 -6.39 2.04 0.97
C GLY A 50 -6.76 0.57 0.98
N GLY A 51 -6.13 -0.26 0.14
CA GLY A 51 -6.40 -1.69 0.10
C GLY A 51 -6.04 -2.43 1.39
N TYR A 52 -4.96 -2.04 2.05
CA TYR A 52 -4.56 -2.62 3.34
C TYR A 52 -5.55 -2.25 4.45
N TYR A 53 -5.98 -0.99 4.51
CA TYR A 53 -7.03 -0.54 5.43
C TYR A 53 -8.36 -1.23 5.15
N HIS A 54 -8.73 -1.36 3.86
CA HIS A 54 -9.96 -2.07 3.46
C HIS A 54 -9.93 -3.54 3.91
N ALA A 55 -8.82 -4.24 3.68
CA ALA A 55 -8.65 -5.61 4.13
C ALA A 55 -8.78 -5.75 5.65
N LYS A 56 -8.19 -4.82 6.42
CA LYS A 56 -8.25 -4.81 7.88
C LYS A 56 -9.68 -4.62 8.38
N ILE A 57 -10.38 -3.56 7.97
CA ILE A 57 -11.75 -3.26 8.45
C ILE A 57 -12.79 -4.30 8.03
N LYS A 58 -12.53 -5.03 6.93
CA LYS A 58 -13.38 -6.14 6.47
C LYS A 58 -13.02 -7.49 7.08
N GLY A 59 -12.07 -7.54 8.02
CA GLY A 59 -11.63 -8.75 8.68
C GLY A 59 -11.00 -9.77 7.74
N LEU A 60 -10.45 -9.34 6.58
CA LEU A 60 -9.85 -10.26 5.62
C LEU A 60 -8.59 -10.91 6.17
N TYR A 61 -7.78 -10.17 6.94
CA TYR A 61 -6.61 -10.71 7.61
C TYR A 61 -6.98 -11.71 8.70
N ALA A 62 -8.04 -11.44 9.49
CA ALA A 62 -8.50 -12.35 10.53
C ALA A 62 -8.93 -13.72 9.98
N LYS A 63 -9.48 -13.78 8.75
CA LYS A 63 -9.79 -15.04 8.05
C LYS A 63 -8.56 -15.91 7.79
N HIS A 64 -7.39 -15.30 7.78
CA HIS A 64 -6.09 -15.97 7.64
C HIS A 64 -5.34 -16.12 8.98
N GLY A 65 -6.02 -15.89 10.11
CA GLY A 65 -5.40 -16.00 11.44
C GLY A 65 -4.50 -14.83 11.82
N ILE A 66 -4.65 -13.68 11.17
CA ILE A 66 -3.80 -12.50 11.36
C ILE A 66 -4.58 -11.39 12.07
N ASP A 67 -4.03 -10.89 13.19
CA ASP A 67 -4.40 -9.63 13.84
C ASP A 67 -3.43 -8.54 13.37
N LEU A 68 -3.82 -7.77 12.33
CA LEU A 68 -2.94 -6.80 11.70
C LEU A 68 -2.94 -5.46 12.41
N GLU A 69 -1.76 -4.99 12.82
CA GLU A 69 -1.51 -3.61 13.21
C GLU A 69 -0.88 -2.85 12.04
N ILE A 70 -1.53 -1.78 11.55
CA ILE A 70 -0.97 -0.87 10.55
C ILE A 70 -0.30 0.30 11.27
N ILE A 71 1.00 0.46 11.06
CA ILE A 71 1.82 1.49 11.71
C ILE A 71 2.07 2.59 10.70
N LYS A 72 1.60 3.80 11.00
CA LYS A 72 1.78 4.95 10.13
C LYS A 72 3.25 5.34 10.00
N GLY A 73 3.64 5.69 8.78
CA GLY A 73 4.95 6.25 8.47
C GLY A 73 4.93 7.76 8.36
N GLY A 74 5.94 8.27 7.66
CA GLY A 74 6.14 9.68 7.37
C GLY A 74 7.50 9.91 6.69
N PRO A 75 7.91 11.18 6.50
CA PRO A 75 9.20 11.50 5.90
C PRO A 75 10.36 10.86 6.67
N GLY A 76 11.15 10.03 5.99
CA GLY A 76 12.35 9.40 6.56
C GLY A 76 12.11 8.12 7.37
N THR A 77 10.89 7.59 7.44
CA THR A 77 10.63 6.29 8.08
C THR A 77 11.44 5.19 7.37
N PRO A 78 12.33 4.46 8.09
CA PRO A 78 13.24 3.49 7.50
C PRO A 78 12.60 2.09 7.41
N VAL A 79 11.45 1.99 6.74
CA VAL A 79 10.63 0.75 6.68
C VAL A 79 11.44 -0.45 6.23
N GLU A 80 12.27 -0.28 5.20
CA GLU A 80 13.10 -1.34 4.63
C GLU A 80 14.10 -1.93 5.64
N ILE A 81 14.63 -1.08 6.52
CA ILE A 81 15.57 -1.50 7.58
C ILE A 81 14.80 -2.18 8.72
N GLU A 82 13.63 -1.65 9.10
CA GLU A 82 12.81 -2.23 10.16
C GLU A 82 12.31 -3.63 9.80
N VAL A 83 11.90 -3.83 8.54
CA VAL A 83 11.49 -5.15 8.02
C VAL A 83 12.67 -6.08 7.87
N GLY A 84 13.78 -5.63 7.25
CA GLY A 84 14.97 -6.46 7.05
C GLY A 84 15.64 -6.94 8.34
N THR A 85 15.48 -6.17 9.43
CA THR A 85 15.99 -6.54 10.78
C THR A 85 14.96 -7.29 11.63
N GLY A 86 13.74 -7.52 11.13
CA GLY A 86 12.67 -8.22 11.85
C GLY A 86 12.02 -7.39 12.96
N ARG A 87 12.23 -6.06 13.01
CA ARG A 87 11.52 -5.17 13.94
C ARG A 87 10.06 -4.94 13.53
N LYS A 88 9.77 -5.09 12.25
CA LYS A 88 8.44 -5.11 11.66
C LYS A 88 8.30 -6.34 10.78
N ASP A 89 7.12 -6.93 10.75
CA ASP A 89 6.88 -8.16 10.01
C ASP A 89 6.75 -7.89 8.50
N PHE A 90 6.01 -6.84 8.16
CA PHE A 90 5.78 -6.39 6.79
C PHE A 90 5.97 -4.88 6.69
N GLY A 91 6.17 -4.42 5.45
CA GLY A 91 6.27 -3.00 5.16
C GLY A 91 5.84 -2.65 3.74
N ILE A 92 5.68 -1.35 3.51
CA ILE A 92 5.43 -0.79 2.18
C ILE A 92 6.70 -0.09 1.72
N VAL A 93 7.26 -0.53 0.59
CA VAL A 93 8.52 0.01 0.03
C VAL A 93 8.42 0.06 -1.49
N ASN A 94 8.99 1.08 -2.13
CA ASN A 94 9.05 1.13 -3.59
C ASN A 94 10.19 0.26 -4.14
N ALA A 95 10.02 -0.30 -5.35
CA ALA A 95 10.98 -1.24 -5.94
C ALA A 95 12.40 -0.67 -6.09
N ASP A 96 12.54 0.60 -6.43
CA ASP A 96 13.83 1.30 -6.49
C ASP A 96 14.55 1.30 -5.13
N LYS A 97 13.79 1.45 -4.05
CA LYS A 97 14.32 1.39 -2.68
C LYS A 97 14.61 -0.04 -2.24
N ILE A 98 13.80 -1.03 -2.67
CA ILE A 98 14.07 -2.45 -2.41
C ILE A 98 15.43 -2.82 -3.01
N LEU A 99 15.68 -2.50 -4.29
CA LEU A 99 16.95 -2.80 -4.94
C LEU A 99 18.13 -2.10 -4.27
N SER A 100 18.00 -0.81 -3.93
CA SER A 100 19.11 -0.10 -3.26
C SER A 100 19.41 -0.66 -1.87
N THR A 101 18.40 -1.03 -1.12
CA THR A 101 18.54 -1.62 0.22
C THR A 101 19.13 -3.04 0.16
N ARG A 102 18.74 -3.83 -0.84
CA ARG A 102 19.36 -5.15 -1.08
C ARG A 102 20.81 -5.05 -1.51
N ALA A 103 21.17 -4.05 -2.30
CA ALA A 103 22.57 -3.76 -2.64
C ALA A 103 23.44 -3.46 -1.40
N GLU A 104 22.82 -2.92 -0.35
CA GLU A 104 23.45 -2.71 0.97
C GLU A 104 23.43 -3.95 1.88
N GLY A 105 22.89 -5.09 1.39
CA GLY A 105 22.88 -6.38 2.09
C GLY A 105 21.67 -6.63 2.98
N VAL A 106 20.64 -5.80 2.94
CA VAL A 106 19.41 -5.99 3.74
C VAL A 106 18.46 -6.96 3.04
N PRO A 107 18.07 -8.10 3.66
CA PRO A 107 17.37 -9.20 3.00
C PRO A 107 15.84 -9.01 2.98
N ILE A 108 15.33 -8.01 2.24
CA ILE A 108 13.89 -7.78 2.03
C ILE A 108 13.44 -8.28 0.65
N VAL A 109 12.20 -8.76 0.57
CA VAL A 109 11.60 -9.34 -0.65
C VAL A 109 10.24 -8.72 -0.92
N GLY A 110 10.01 -8.27 -2.16
CA GLY A 110 8.71 -7.80 -2.65
C GLY A 110 7.74 -8.97 -2.86
N LEU A 111 6.51 -8.82 -2.38
CA LEU A 111 5.48 -9.88 -2.39
C LEU A 111 4.27 -9.54 -3.26
N LEU A 112 3.93 -8.26 -3.35
CA LEU A 112 2.74 -7.75 -4.04
C LEU A 112 3.00 -6.30 -4.45
N ALA A 113 2.86 -5.98 -5.72
CA ALA A 113 3.02 -4.63 -6.28
C ALA A 113 1.67 -4.07 -6.75
N PRO A 114 0.91 -3.36 -5.90
CA PRO A 114 -0.38 -2.80 -6.31
C PRO A 114 -0.25 -1.84 -7.49
N PHE A 115 0.73 -0.94 -7.46
CA PHE A 115 0.95 0.04 -8.51
C PHE A 115 1.84 -0.51 -9.63
N GLN A 116 1.25 -0.68 -10.78
CA GLN A 116 1.92 -1.08 -12.01
C GLN A 116 2.49 0.12 -12.77
N VAL A 117 1.87 1.29 -12.64
CA VAL A 117 2.44 2.56 -13.08
C VAL A 117 2.76 3.39 -11.84
N SER A 118 4.00 3.87 -11.76
CA SER A 118 4.41 4.71 -10.65
C SER A 118 3.62 6.03 -10.64
N PRO A 119 2.96 6.37 -9.53
CA PRO A 119 2.24 7.64 -9.40
C PRO A 119 3.20 8.84 -9.23
N ARG A 120 4.50 8.60 -9.12
CA ARG A 120 5.48 9.65 -8.86
C ARG A 120 5.53 10.66 -9.99
N CYS A 121 5.49 11.93 -9.61
CA CYS A 121 5.57 13.05 -10.54
C CYS A 121 6.41 14.20 -9.97
N ILE A 122 6.77 15.11 -10.85
CA ILE A 122 7.22 16.45 -10.50
C ILE A 122 6.05 17.41 -10.76
N ILE A 123 5.75 18.23 -9.78
CA ILE A 123 4.64 19.18 -9.78
C ILE A 123 5.22 20.57 -10.00
N VAL A 124 4.65 21.32 -10.95
CA VAL A 124 4.95 22.73 -11.19
C VAL A 124 3.65 23.52 -11.25
N ARG A 125 3.68 24.83 -11.01
CA ARG A 125 2.51 25.67 -11.22
C ARG A 125 2.08 25.62 -12.69
N GLU A 126 0.79 25.71 -12.97
CA GLU A 126 0.29 25.74 -14.35
C GLU A 126 0.85 26.95 -15.12
N SER A 127 1.07 28.08 -14.45
CA SER A 127 1.69 29.29 -14.99
C SER A 127 3.18 29.14 -15.30
N SER A 128 3.85 28.09 -14.76
CA SER A 128 5.28 27.84 -15.02
C SER A 128 5.55 27.59 -16.50
N PRO A 129 6.68 28.08 -17.05
CA PRO A 129 7.11 27.76 -18.40
C PRO A 129 7.49 26.27 -18.56
N VAL A 130 7.73 25.54 -17.47
CA VAL A 130 8.11 24.13 -17.46
C VAL A 130 6.95 23.27 -17.95
N LYS A 131 7.15 22.56 -19.07
CA LYS A 131 6.18 21.65 -19.70
C LYS A 131 6.68 20.22 -19.79
N THR A 132 8.00 20.05 -19.80
CA THR A 132 8.70 18.77 -19.90
C THR A 132 9.83 18.71 -18.87
N PHE A 133 10.48 17.56 -18.72
CA PHE A 133 11.64 17.42 -17.84
C PHE A 133 12.85 18.21 -18.35
N ASP A 134 12.98 18.42 -19.66
CA ASP A 134 14.06 19.24 -20.25
C ASP A 134 13.98 20.73 -19.88
N ASP A 135 12.79 21.18 -19.49
CA ASP A 135 12.56 22.56 -19.06
C ASP A 135 12.91 22.80 -17.57
N LEU A 136 13.22 21.72 -16.81
CA LEU A 136 13.61 21.83 -15.39
C LEU A 136 15.04 22.40 -15.27
N LYS A 137 15.15 23.72 -15.26
CA LYS A 137 16.44 24.46 -15.18
C LYS A 137 16.32 25.69 -14.32
N ASN A 138 17.41 26.07 -13.64
CA ASN A 138 17.54 27.32 -12.90
C ASN A 138 16.39 27.60 -11.91
N MET A 139 15.95 26.59 -11.17
CA MET A 139 14.84 26.66 -10.21
C MET A 139 15.11 25.82 -8.96
N THR A 140 14.23 25.90 -7.98
CA THR A 140 14.28 25.04 -6.80
C THR A 140 13.46 23.77 -7.03
N LEU A 141 14.05 22.59 -6.80
CA LEU A 141 13.34 21.31 -6.76
C LEU A 141 13.18 20.84 -5.30
N ILE A 142 11.96 20.80 -4.83
CA ILE A 142 11.62 20.26 -3.52
C ILE A 142 11.50 18.74 -3.66
N ALA A 143 12.55 18.02 -3.33
CA ALA A 143 12.62 16.57 -3.45
C ALA A 143 13.60 16.01 -2.41
N ASN A 144 13.46 14.73 -2.05
CA ASN A 144 14.45 14.07 -1.22
C ASN A 144 15.67 13.69 -2.09
N PRO A 145 16.85 14.33 -1.90
CA PRO A 145 18.02 14.11 -2.75
C PRO A 145 18.58 12.69 -2.69
N ALA A 146 18.27 11.93 -1.63
CA ALA A 146 18.71 10.55 -1.47
C ALA A 146 17.83 9.54 -2.25
N LYS A 147 16.71 9.97 -2.84
CA LYS A 147 15.83 9.07 -3.59
C LYS A 147 16.41 8.78 -4.99
N PRO A 148 16.37 7.52 -5.45
CA PRO A 148 16.93 7.11 -6.74
C PRO A 148 16.39 7.91 -7.93
N PHE A 149 15.11 8.28 -7.93
CA PHE A 149 14.53 9.05 -9.03
C PHE A 149 15.19 10.43 -9.23
N VAL A 150 15.73 11.03 -8.18
CA VAL A 150 16.45 12.32 -8.31
C VAL A 150 17.75 12.12 -9.10
N LYS A 151 18.48 11.02 -8.80
CA LYS A 151 19.69 10.66 -9.56
C LYS A 151 19.36 10.31 -11.01
N PHE A 152 18.25 9.61 -11.24
CA PHE A 152 17.75 9.34 -12.59
C PHE A 152 17.50 10.65 -13.36
N LEU A 153 16.79 11.61 -12.75
CA LEU A 153 16.53 12.91 -13.39
C LEU A 153 17.82 13.68 -13.66
N GLN A 154 18.78 13.68 -12.73
CA GLN A 154 20.08 14.31 -12.93
C GLN A 154 20.87 13.67 -14.07
N HIS A 155 20.86 12.33 -14.13
CA HIS A 155 21.55 11.58 -15.18
C HIS A 155 20.92 11.80 -16.57
N THR A 156 19.59 11.79 -16.65
CA THR A 156 18.87 11.81 -17.92
C THR A 156 18.67 13.23 -18.47
N TYR A 157 18.40 14.21 -17.58
CA TYR A 157 18.01 15.58 -17.96
C TYR A 157 19.03 16.64 -17.50
N GLY A 158 20.09 16.24 -16.80
CA GLY A 158 21.17 17.14 -16.35
C GLY A 158 20.81 18.05 -15.18
N LEU A 159 19.55 18.48 -15.04
CA LEU A 159 19.05 19.41 -14.02
C LEU A 159 19.95 20.65 -13.79
N GLU A 160 20.32 21.34 -14.86
CA GLU A 160 21.23 22.49 -14.84
C GLU A 160 20.66 23.63 -13.98
N GLY A 161 21.48 24.17 -13.07
CA GLY A 161 21.09 25.27 -12.19
C GLY A 161 19.98 24.94 -11.18
N ILE A 162 19.64 23.66 -11.01
CA ILE A 162 18.63 23.23 -10.01
C ILE A 162 19.24 23.21 -8.61
N THR A 163 18.57 23.90 -7.68
CA THR A 163 18.83 23.76 -6.24
C THR A 163 17.85 22.76 -5.65
N ILE A 164 18.35 21.63 -5.13
CA ILE A 164 17.49 20.60 -4.53
C ILE A 164 17.39 20.86 -3.03
N ILE A 165 16.16 20.98 -2.52
CA ILE A 165 15.87 21.09 -1.09
C ILE A 165 15.00 19.93 -0.61
N PRO A 166 15.19 19.44 0.63
CA PRO A 166 14.48 18.27 1.12
C PRO A 166 12.96 18.46 1.20
N TYR A 167 12.21 17.50 0.64
CA TYR A 167 10.76 17.39 0.84
C TYR A 167 10.47 16.78 2.21
N LYS A 168 9.69 17.49 3.05
CA LYS A 168 9.33 17.09 4.41
C LYS A 168 7.82 16.82 4.57
N GLY A 169 7.10 16.59 3.48
CA GLY A 169 5.66 16.30 3.49
C GLY A 169 4.76 17.53 3.50
N GLY A 170 5.32 18.74 3.55
CA GLY A 170 4.54 19.99 3.56
C GLY A 170 4.56 20.74 2.23
N LEU A 171 3.54 21.56 1.98
CA LEU A 171 3.38 22.35 0.76
C LEU A 171 3.82 23.81 0.90
N ALA A 172 4.18 24.26 2.11
CA ALA A 172 4.44 25.67 2.41
C ALA A 172 5.49 26.30 1.49
N THR A 173 6.61 25.62 1.25
CA THR A 173 7.67 26.12 0.36
C THR A 173 7.21 26.22 -1.09
N PHE A 174 6.41 25.24 -1.56
CA PHE A 174 5.83 25.29 -2.91
C PHE A 174 4.85 26.47 -3.05
N LEU A 175 4.02 26.69 -2.03
CA LEU A 175 3.02 27.77 -2.05
C LEU A 175 3.64 29.17 -1.95
N SER A 176 4.78 29.31 -1.30
CA SER A 176 5.44 30.61 -1.07
C SER A 176 6.43 31.04 -2.16
N SER A 177 6.65 30.23 -3.22
CA SER A 177 7.63 30.50 -4.26
C SER A 177 7.05 30.22 -5.66
N ASP A 178 7.35 31.06 -6.63
CA ASP A 178 6.91 30.91 -8.02
C ASP A 178 7.87 30.06 -8.87
N ASN A 179 9.16 30.12 -8.57
CA ASN A 179 10.20 29.39 -9.33
C ASN A 179 10.57 28.07 -8.64
N VAL A 180 9.58 27.18 -8.49
CA VAL A 180 9.72 25.96 -7.72
C VAL A 180 9.01 24.80 -8.42
N ALA A 181 9.67 23.63 -8.37
CA ALA A 181 9.10 22.33 -8.69
C ALA A 181 9.11 21.45 -7.43
N MET A 182 8.19 20.50 -7.32
CA MET A 182 8.08 19.64 -6.14
C MET A 182 7.82 18.19 -6.55
N GLN A 183 8.43 17.24 -5.83
CA GLN A 183 8.03 15.83 -5.94
C GLN A 183 6.62 15.62 -5.39
N GLY A 184 5.92 14.64 -5.91
CA GLY A 184 4.63 14.19 -5.39
C GLY A 184 4.16 12.91 -6.04
N TYR A 185 2.98 12.48 -5.63
CA TYR A 185 2.21 11.44 -6.30
C TYR A 185 0.98 12.05 -6.94
N ILE A 186 0.66 11.66 -8.16
CA ILE A 186 -0.44 12.27 -8.94
C ILE A 186 -1.81 12.13 -8.24
N ASN A 187 -1.96 11.13 -7.40
CA ASN A 187 -3.17 10.85 -6.61
C ASN A 187 -3.15 11.45 -5.18
N SER A 188 -2.21 12.34 -4.86
CA SER A 188 -2.09 13.00 -3.54
C SER A 188 -1.84 14.50 -3.67
N GLU A 189 -0.58 14.96 -3.70
CA GLU A 189 -0.22 16.38 -3.60
C GLU A 189 -0.90 17.29 -4.65
N PRO A 190 -1.09 16.91 -5.94
CA PRO A 190 -1.82 17.75 -6.88
C PRO A 190 -3.28 17.99 -6.46
N LEU A 191 -3.92 16.99 -5.82
CA LEU A 191 -5.28 17.10 -5.31
C LEU A 191 -5.35 18.03 -4.09
N ILE A 192 -4.38 17.92 -3.18
CA ILE A 192 -4.27 18.83 -2.03
C ILE A 192 -4.04 20.28 -2.49
N LEU A 193 -3.24 20.47 -3.54
CA LEU A 193 -3.01 21.79 -4.13
C LEU A 193 -4.28 22.34 -4.80
N ALA A 194 -4.99 21.49 -5.55
CA ALA A 194 -6.26 21.87 -6.19
C ALA A 194 -7.35 22.26 -5.17
N ASP A 195 -7.45 21.52 -4.06
CA ASP A 195 -8.35 21.84 -2.94
C ASP A 195 -8.06 23.23 -2.32
N ARG A 196 -6.78 23.65 -2.36
CA ARG A 196 -6.34 24.99 -1.93
C ARG A 196 -6.44 26.07 -3.01
N GLY A 197 -7.04 25.75 -4.16
CA GLY A 197 -7.21 26.68 -5.28
C GLY A 197 -5.96 26.84 -6.17
N GLU A 198 -4.92 26.03 -5.97
CA GLU A 198 -3.71 26.06 -6.77
C GLU A 198 -3.85 25.23 -8.04
N ARG A 199 -3.55 25.82 -9.19
CA ARG A 199 -3.53 25.11 -10.47
C ARG A 199 -2.14 24.65 -10.79
N VAL A 200 -1.98 23.33 -10.98
CA VAL A 200 -0.68 22.72 -11.19
C VAL A 200 -0.65 21.79 -12.42
N ARG A 201 0.54 21.57 -12.95
CA ARG A 201 0.85 20.56 -13.95
C ARG A 201 1.74 19.52 -13.33
N THR A 202 1.51 18.26 -13.70
CA THR A 202 2.33 17.12 -13.26
C THR A 202 3.15 16.58 -14.43
N LEU A 203 4.43 16.33 -14.19
CA LEU A 203 5.33 15.62 -15.09
C LEU A 203 5.55 14.22 -14.53
N SER A 204 4.96 13.20 -15.16
CA SER A 204 5.02 11.82 -14.69
C SER A 204 6.41 11.21 -14.93
N LEU A 205 7.03 10.65 -13.87
CA LEU A 205 8.29 9.94 -14.02
C LEU A 205 8.14 8.63 -14.80
N ALA A 206 6.98 7.99 -14.74
CA ALA A 206 6.71 6.79 -15.53
C ALA A 206 6.79 7.08 -17.04
N THR A 207 6.28 8.24 -17.50
CA THR A 207 6.39 8.66 -18.89
C THR A 207 7.80 9.11 -19.28
N ALA A 208 8.62 9.52 -18.30
CA ALA A 208 10.03 9.81 -18.50
C ALA A 208 10.93 8.56 -18.57
N GLY A 209 10.34 7.36 -18.44
CA GLY A 209 11.06 6.09 -18.46
C GLY A 209 11.44 5.55 -17.08
N PHE A 210 11.23 6.29 -15.98
CA PHE A 210 11.47 5.79 -14.63
C PHE A 210 10.17 5.31 -13.99
N ASN A 211 9.88 4.01 -14.14
CA ASN A 211 8.60 3.42 -13.75
C ASN A 211 8.76 2.23 -12.79
N PRO A 212 9.32 2.40 -11.57
CA PRO A 212 9.40 1.32 -10.60
C PRO A 212 8.01 0.87 -10.13
N TYR A 213 7.86 -0.41 -9.78
CA TYR A 213 6.71 -0.82 -8.97
C TYR A 213 6.67 0.01 -7.69
N THR A 214 5.49 0.51 -7.34
CA THR A 214 5.34 1.45 -6.22
C THR A 214 4.44 0.87 -5.15
N SER A 215 4.67 1.26 -3.88
CA SER A 215 3.96 0.80 -2.69
C SER A 215 3.89 -0.73 -2.59
N VAL A 216 5.03 -1.38 -2.87
CA VAL A 216 5.19 -2.84 -2.83
C VAL A 216 5.11 -3.32 -1.39
N LEU A 217 4.28 -4.34 -1.14
CA LEU A 217 4.28 -5.08 0.12
C LEU A 217 5.56 -5.91 0.20
N VAL A 218 6.33 -5.71 1.26
CA VAL A 218 7.59 -6.42 1.48
C VAL A 218 7.59 -7.15 2.82
N THR A 219 8.44 -8.18 2.90
CA THR A 219 8.84 -8.82 4.15
C THR A 219 10.31 -9.24 4.09
N SER A 220 10.85 -9.85 5.14
CA SER A 220 12.21 -10.38 5.14
C SER A 220 12.27 -11.80 4.57
N GLU A 221 13.43 -12.20 4.02
CA GLU A 221 13.69 -13.59 3.61
C GLU A 221 13.46 -14.58 4.76
N LYS A 222 13.83 -14.19 5.99
CA LYS A 222 13.59 -14.98 7.19
C LYS A 222 12.11 -15.23 7.44
N MET A 223 11.26 -14.18 7.32
CA MET A 223 9.81 -14.32 7.50
C MET A 223 9.21 -15.29 6.46
N ILE A 224 9.67 -15.25 5.22
CA ILE A 224 9.23 -16.19 4.18
C ILE A 224 9.60 -17.62 4.55
N ALA A 225 10.83 -17.84 4.97
CA ALA A 225 11.35 -19.17 5.30
C ALA A 225 10.66 -19.80 6.53
N GLU A 226 10.43 -19.00 7.57
CA GLU A 226 9.90 -19.49 8.84
C GLU A 226 8.36 -19.48 8.93
N ASN A 227 7.67 -18.60 8.17
CA ASN A 227 6.23 -18.35 8.31
C ASN A 227 5.51 -18.24 6.95
N SER A 228 5.81 -19.10 5.99
CA SER A 228 5.29 -19.05 4.61
C SER A 228 3.77 -18.97 4.50
N GLU A 229 3.02 -19.72 5.32
CA GLU A 229 1.54 -19.67 5.32
C GLU A 229 1.00 -18.33 5.86
N LEU A 230 1.68 -17.70 6.81
CA LEU A 230 1.32 -16.36 7.29
C LEU A 230 1.57 -15.31 6.18
N VAL A 231 2.72 -15.41 5.49
CA VAL A 231 3.04 -14.54 4.33
C VAL A 231 1.99 -14.68 3.25
N LYS A 232 1.61 -15.91 2.91
CA LYS A 232 0.54 -16.21 1.94
C LYS A 232 -0.81 -15.62 2.36
N GLY A 233 -1.18 -15.74 3.64
CA GLY A 233 -2.39 -15.14 4.21
C GLY A 233 -2.38 -13.63 4.08
N MET A 234 -1.24 -12.99 4.43
CA MET A 234 -1.04 -11.54 4.31
C MET A 234 -1.21 -11.04 2.88
N VAL A 235 -0.55 -11.69 1.90
CA VAL A 235 -0.62 -11.33 0.48
C VAL A 235 -2.05 -11.47 -0.06
N ARG A 236 -2.71 -12.60 0.19
CA ARG A 236 -4.06 -12.88 -0.34
C ARG A 236 -5.13 -11.97 0.25
N ALA A 237 -5.04 -11.67 1.54
CA ALA A 237 -5.92 -10.70 2.18
C ALA A 237 -5.70 -9.29 1.59
N SER A 238 -4.45 -8.90 1.38
CA SER A 238 -4.09 -7.62 0.76
C SER A 238 -4.59 -7.50 -0.68
N GLN A 239 -4.40 -8.53 -1.52
CA GLN A 239 -4.96 -8.56 -2.89
C GLN A 239 -6.47 -8.34 -2.89
N THR A 240 -7.19 -9.11 -2.05
CA THR A 240 -8.65 -9.00 -1.94
C THR A 240 -9.06 -7.61 -1.45
N GLY A 241 -8.33 -7.07 -0.47
CA GLY A 241 -8.57 -5.72 0.07
C GLY A 241 -8.38 -4.62 -0.96
N TRP A 242 -7.33 -4.71 -1.78
CA TRP A 242 -7.09 -3.75 -2.86
C TRP A 242 -8.17 -3.80 -3.93
N LEU A 243 -8.54 -4.98 -4.43
CA LEU A 243 -9.62 -5.10 -5.41
C LEU A 243 -10.95 -4.57 -4.88
N ALA A 244 -11.26 -4.83 -3.61
CA ALA A 244 -12.46 -4.30 -2.97
C ALA A 244 -12.39 -2.78 -2.75
N TYR A 245 -11.22 -2.23 -2.42
CA TYR A 245 -11.01 -0.78 -2.27
C TYR A 245 -11.20 -0.04 -3.60
N LEU A 246 -10.70 -0.58 -4.71
CA LEU A 246 -10.90 0.00 -6.05
C LEU A 246 -12.38 0.06 -6.45
N LEU A 247 -13.20 -0.84 -5.94
CA LEU A 247 -14.65 -0.86 -6.17
C LEU A 247 -15.41 0.04 -5.20
N PHE A 248 -14.98 0.10 -3.94
CA PHE A 248 -15.67 0.83 -2.89
C PHE A 248 -14.70 1.33 -1.82
N SER A 249 -14.15 2.52 -2.00
CA SER A 249 -13.10 3.10 -1.14
C SER A 249 -13.61 3.71 0.17
N ALA A 250 -14.88 4.17 0.23
CA ALA A 250 -15.38 5.01 1.31
C ALA A 250 -15.14 4.48 2.74
N PRO A 251 -15.36 3.19 3.07
CA PRO A 251 -15.12 2.70 4.44
C PRO A 251 -13.64 2.78 4.85
N ALA A 252 -12.72 2.48 3.90
CA ALA A 252 -11.29 2.56 4.17
C ALA A 252 -10.81 4.02 4.22
N ASN A 253 -11.36 4.90 3.38
CA ASN A 253 -11.07 6.34 3.43
C ASN A 253 -11.46 6.95 4.78
N SER A 254 -12.61 6.56 5.35
CA SER A 254 -13.02 7.00 6.69
C SER A 254 -12.03 6.55 7.76
N GLU A 255 -11.51 5.33 7.68
CA GLU A 255 -10.47 4.86 8.60
C GLU A 255 -9.14 5.57 8.39
N ILE A 256 -8.72 5.79 7.14
CA ILE A 256 -7.51 6.53 6.81
C ILE A 256 -7.58 7.95 7.39
N GLN A 257 -8.69 8.65 7.20
CA GLN A 257 -8.88 10.01 7.72
C GLN A 257 -8.83 10.04 9.26
N ARG A 258 -9.34 9.01 9.93
CA ARG A 258 -9.23 8.88 11.39
C ARG A 258 -7.78 8.71 11.84
N GLN A 259 -6.92 8.08 11.04
CA GLN A 259 -5.49 7.88 11.32
C GLN A 259 -4.62 9.07 10.88
N ASN A 260 -5.08 9.82 9.88
CA ASN A 260 -4.42 11.02 9.34
C ASN A 260 -5.48 12.13 9.18
N SER A 261 -5.69 12.90 10.25
CA SER A 261 -6.68 14.00 10.27
C SER A 261 -6.28 15.20 9.41
N GLU A 262 -5.04 15.25 8.92
CA GLU A 262 -4.53 16.33 8.06
C GLU A 262 -5.01 16.21 6.60
N ILE A 263 -5.46 15.00 6.19
CA ILE A 263 -5.91 14.78 4.82
C ILE A 263 -7.41 15.02 4.70
N ASP A 264 -7.81 15.79 3.69
CA ASP A 264 -9.23 16.05 3.42
C ASP A 264 -9.91 14.83 2.77
N THR A 265 -11.20 14.66 3.08
CA THR A 265 -12.04 13.61 2.48
C THR A 265 -12.06 13.69 0.96
N TYR A 266 -12.12 14.91 0.40
CA TYR A 266 -12.06 15.14 -1.04
C TYR A 266 -10.79 14.53 -1.66
N VAL A 267 -9.62 14.76 -1.04
CA VAL A 267 -8.33 14.23 -1.52
C VAL A 267 -8.32 12.71 -1.50
N LEU A 268 -8.88 12.09 -0.46
CA LEU A 268 -8.99 10.63 -0.37
C LEU A 268 -9.91 10.04 -1.43
N GLU A 269 -11.06 10.68 -1.67
CA GLU A 269 -12.05 10.23 -2.66
C GLU A 269 -11.52 10.36 -4.09
N GLU A 270 -10.99 11.53 -4.44
CA GLU A 270 -10.43 11.77 -5.78
C GLU A 270 -9.15 10.97 -6.01
N GLY A 271 -8.29 10.84 -4.97
CA GLY A 271 -7.11 9.99 -5.03
C GLY A 271 -7.46 8.53 -5.29
N ALA A 272 -8.48 7.99 -4.62
CA ALA A 272 -8.94 6.62 -4.82
C ALA A 272 -9.45 6.38 -6.26
N LYS A 273 -10.15 7.35 -6.86
CA LYS A 273 -10.64 7.26 -8.26
C LYS A 273 -9.50 7.14 -9.28
N GLN A 274 -8.34 7.73 -8.98
CA GLN A 274 -7.18 7.71 -9.88
C GLN A 274 -6.38 6.39 -9.83
N LEU A 275 -6.66 5.49 -8.88
CA LEU A 275 -5.84 4.28 -8.68
C LEU A 275 -6.06 3.21 -9.76
N GLY A 276 -7.28 3.07 -10.28
CA GLY A 276 -7.60 2.03 -11.25
C GLY A 276 -6.63 2.00 -12.45
N PRO A 277 -6.43 3.12 -13.17
CA PRO A 277 -5.48 3.20 -14.29
C PRO A 277 -4.01 2.92 -13.91
N LEU A 278 -3.63 3.15 -12.66
CA LEU A 278 -2.27 2.93 -12.17
C LEU A 278 -2.02 1.47 -11.75
N MET A 279 -3.08 0.75 -11.39
CA MET A 279 -3.00 -0.58 -10.77
C MET A 279 -3.44 -1.70 -11.71
N LEU A 280 -4.46 -1.46 -12.56
CA LEU A 280 -5.08 -2.47 -13.44
C LEU A 280 -4.56 -2.36 -14.88
N THR A 281 -3.26 -2.25 -15.04
CA THR A 281 -2.57 -2.06 -16.32
C THR A 281 -1.24 -2.81 -16.34
N GLY A 282 -0.50 -2.73 -17.44
CA GLY A 282 0.81 -3.37 -17.56
C GLY A 282 0.73 -4.89 -17.39
N ASP A 283 1.55 -5.42 -16.50
CA ASP A 283 1.62 -6.85 -16.19
C ASP A 283 0.42 -7.33 -15.36
N ALA A 284 -0.22 -6.44 -14.60
CA ALA A 284 -1.34 -6.77 -13.75
C ALA A 284 -2.69 -6.54 -14.43
N LYS A 285 -3.54 -7.57 -14.34
CA LYS A 285 -4.97 -7.53 -14.64
C LYS A 285 -5.71 -7.97 -13.38
N LEU A 286 -7.05 -7.95 -13.40
CA LEU A 286 -7.86 -8.41 -12.25
C LEU A 286 -7.47 -9.80 -11.74
N THR A 287 -7.09 -10.71 -12.66
CA THR A 287 -6.70 -12.09 -12.35
C THR A 287 -5.25 -12.24 -11.89
N ALA A 288 -4.43 -11.20 -12.05
CA ALA A 288 -3.00 -11.20 -11.70
C ALA A 288 -2.64 -9.92 -10.94
N PHE A 289 -3.57 -9.38 -10.15
CA PHE A 289 -3.39 -8.14 -9.41
C PHE A 289 -2.15 -8.20 -8.51
N GLY A 290 -1.28 -7.22 -8.67
CA GLY A 290 -0.07 -7.09 -7.87
C GLY A 290 1.10 -7.94 -8.34
N THR A 291 1.02 -8.55 -9.53
CA THR A 291 2.12 -9.33 -10.12
C THR A 291 3.33 -8.47 -10.44
N MET A 292 4.48 -9.11 -10.56
CA MET A 292 5.77 -8.50 -10.90
C MET A 292 6.49 -9.39 -11.90
N THR A 293 7.32 -8.81 -12.77
CA THR A 293 8.10 -9.52 -13.78
C THR A 293 9.60 -9.30 -13.60
N GLU A 294 10.39 -10.31 -13.85
CA GLU A 294 11.85 -10.24 -13.76
C GLU A 294 12.42 -9.20 -14.74
N ALA A 295 11.87 -9.15 -15.96
CA ALA A 295 12.31 -8.20 -16.99
C ALA A 295 12.22 -6.74 -16.48
N ARG A 296 11.13 -6.38 -15.82
CA ARG A 296 10.96 -5.01 -15.31
C ARG A 296 11.83 -4.71 -14.08
N TRP A 297 12.09 -5.70 -13.23
CA TRP A 297 13.06 -5.56 -12.15
C TRP A 297 14.49 -5.40 -12.68
N ALA A 298 14.87 -6.14 -13.74
CA ALA A 298 16.17 -6.05 -14.38
C ALA A 298 16.37 -4.68 -15.07
N GLU A 299 15.34 -4.20 -15.78
CA GLU A 299 15.35 -2.84 -16.36
C GLU A 299 15.56 -1.78 -15.28
N LEU A 300 14.82 -1.85 -14.17
CA LEU A 300 14.99 -0.92 -13.06
C LEU A 300 16.39 -1.00 -12.44
N GLN A 301 16.94 -2.21 -12.25
CA GLN A 301 18.31 -2.37 -11.73
C GLN A 301 19.33 -1.71 -12.66
N SER A 302 19.23 -1.92 -13.97
CA SER A 302 20.11 -1.27 -14.95
C SER A 302 20.02 0.26 -14.83
N GLN A 303 18.82 0.83 -14.82
CA GLN A 303 18.63 2.28 -14.68
C GLN A 303 19.24 2.82 -13.38
N LEU A 304 19.14 2.08 -12.27
CA LEU A 304 19.72 2.51 -10.98
C LEU A 304 21.24 2.43 -10.98
N VAL A 305 21.83 1.47 -11.67
CA VAL A 305 23.29 1.37 -11.86
C VAL A 305 23.77 2.49 -12.76
N ASP A 306 23.13 2.69 -13.92
CA ASP A 306 23.51 3.69 -14.92
C ASP A 306 23.50 5.12 -14.37
N CYS A 307 22.48 5.45 -13.55
CA CYS A 307 22.43 6.76 -12.89
C CYS A 307 23.26 6.85 -11.59
N GLY A 308 24.01 5.82 -11.24
CA GLY A 308 24.84 5.79 -10.03
C GLY A 308 24.06 5.79 -8.72
N ALA A 309 22.77 5.37 -8.75
CA ALA A 309 21.96 5.26 -7.55
C ALA A 309 22.36 4.05 -6.70
N ILE A 310 22.77 2.96 -7.33
CA ILE A 310 23.34 1.78 -6.70
C ILE A 310 24.63 1.36 -7.41
N LYS A 311 25.44 0.56 -6.73
CA LYS A 311 26.54 -0.20 -7.37
C LYS A 311 25.97 -1.50 -7.89
N ASP A 312 26.48 -1.97 -9.02
CA ASP A 312 26.17 -3.32 -9.48
C ASP A 312 26.67 -4.34 -8.43
N SER A 313 25.74 -5.07 -7.85
CA SER A 313 26.06 -6.08 -6.84
C SER A 313 26.34 -7.46 -7.43
N GLY A 314 26.10 -7.66 -8.74
CA GLY A 314 26.12 -8.94 -9.41
C GLY A 314 25.05 -9.92 -8.93
N LYS A 315 24.13 -9.52 -8.05
CA LYS A 315 23.05 -10.37 -7.54
C LYS A 315 21.88 -10.39 -8.53
N PRO A 316 21.27 -11.56 -8.73
CA PRO A 316 20.10 -11.65 -9.62
C PRO A 316 18.90 -10.91 -9.02
N VAL A 317 18.17 -10.21 -9.87
CA VAL A 317 16.95 -9.46 -9.48
C VAL A 317 15.84 -10.37 -8.95
N SER A 318 15.86 -11.66 -9.32
CA SER A 318 14.91 -12.66 -8.83
C SER A 318 14.96 -12.86 -7.31
N GLU A 319 16.05 -12.45 -6.64
CA GLU A 319 16.10 -12.42 -5.18
C GLU A 319 15.30 -11.26 -4.57
N ALA A 320 15.01 -10.21 -5.33
CA ALA A 320 14.35 -9.00 -4.81
C ALA A 320 12.83 -9.14 -4.68
N PHE A 321 12.22 -10.14 -5.31
CA PHE A 321 10.78 -10.32 -5.28
C PHE A 321 10.37 -11.78 -5.46
N THR A 322 9.13 -12.11 -5.06
CA THR A 322 8.48 -13.37 -5.42
C THR A 322 7.00 -13.15 -5.70
N THR A 323 6.43 -13.95 -6.61
CA THR A 323 5.00 -13.95 -6.95
C THR A 323 4.30 -15.23 -6.51
N GLU A 324 4.99 -16.12 -5.81
CA GLU A 324 4.48 -17.45 -5.42
C GLU A 324 3.26 -17.40 -4.49
N PHE A 325 3.06 -16.31 -3.74
CA PHE A 325 1.96 -16.12 -2.81
C PHE A 325 0.72 -15.49 -3.45
N LEU A 326 0.82 -14.99 -4.66
CA LEU A 326 -0.30 -14.39 -5.41
C LEU A 326 -1.34 -15.46 -5.82
N ARG A 327 -2.57 -15.03 -6.13
CA ARG A 327 -3.64 -15.88 -6.67
C ARG A 327 -3.67 -15.82 -8.17
#